data_9bba5a3969cd41a3ac19370a3c763124
#
_entry.id   9bba5a3969cd41a3ac19370a3c763124
#
_cell.length_a   1.000
_cell.length_b   1.000
_cell.length_c   1.000
_cell.angle_alpha   90.00
_cell.angle_beta   90.00
_cell.angle_gamma   90.00
#
_symmetry.space_group_name_H-M   'P 1'
#
loop_
_entity.id
_entity.type
_entity.pdbx_description
1 polymer ?
#
loop_
_entity_poly.entity_id
_entity_poly.type
_entity_poly.pdbx_seq_one_letter_code
_entity_poly.pdbx_strand_id
1 'polypeptide(L)'
;IIEGAAEGRGLGLRFLRHIERNAVLLFMVPVITEDIKKEYEILLSELEKYNPQLLTKARILAISKCDIADPEIDLDKLTRELSEELGISVICFSSASGTGLTELKDMLWEELNKEQNQVIDISHAPIEVKVIERDEDDEDDEDDEPHTIYLNEVEEEWDLDKYRGIGWDTQDE
;
A
#
# COMPACT_ATOMS: atom_id res chain seq x y z
N ILE A 1 -4.78 0.57 -2.04
CA ILE A 1 -4.53 1.03 -3.43
C ILE A 1 -5.78 0.76 -4.21
N ILE A 2 -6.16 1.66 -5.08
CA ILE A 2 -7.29 1.52 -6.00
C ILE A 2 -6.78 1.61 -7.44
N GLU A 3 -7.53 1.09 -8.38
CA GLU A 3 -7.24 1.22 -9.81
C GLU A 3 -7.13 2.71 -10.19
N GLY A 4 -6.05 3.08 -10.89
CA GLY A 4 -5.72 4.46 -11.22
C GLY A 4 -4.96 5.23 -10.13
N ALA A 5 -4.45 4.54 -9.10
CA ALA A 5 -3.65 5.17 -8.04
C ALA A 5 -2.34 5.78 -8.59
N ALA A 6 -1.72 5.13 -9.55
CA ALA A 6 -0.52 5.65 -10.25
C ALA A 6 -0.82 6.91 -11.08
N GLU A 7 -2.07 7.12 -11.47
CA GLU A 7 -2.57 8.27 -12.21
C GLU A 7 -3.07 9.40 -11.28
N GLY A 8 -2.85 9.27 -9.96
CA GLY A 8 -3.21 10.27 -8.97
C GLY A 8 -4.60 10.16 -8.37
N ARG A 9 -5.34 9.08 -8.63
CA ARG A 9 -6.65 8.88 -8.00
C ARG A 9 -6.53 8.53 -6.52
N GLY A 10 -7.38 9.08 -5.70
CA GLY A 10 -7.41 8.88 -4.25
C GLY A 10 -6.16 9.43 -3.55
N LEU A 11 -5.59 8.65 -2.62
CA LEU A 11 -4.31 8.98 -1.95
C LEU A 11 -3.08 8.78 -2.88
N GLY A 12 -3.28 8.17 -4.03
CA GLY A 12 -2.44 8.00 -5.21
C GLY A 12 -0.93 8.10 -4.98
N LEU A 13 -0.31 9.03 -5.68
CA LEU A 13 1.15 9.20 -5.72
C LEU A 13 1.79 9.42 -4.35
N ARG A 14 1.10 10.11 -3.42
CA ARG A 14 1.64 10.36 -2.07
C ARG A 14 1.77 9.06 -1.28
N PHE A 15 0.78 8.19 -1.36
CA PHE A 15 0.81 6.88 -0.73
C PHE A 15 1.87 5.95 -1.36
N LEU A 16 1.98 5.93 -2.68
CA LEU A 16 2.96 5.12 -3.40
C LEU A 16 4.40 5.49 -3.03
N ARG A 17 4.68 6.78 -2.76
CA ARG A 17 5.97 7.24 -2.25
C ARG A 17 6.33 6.66 -0.88
N HIS A 18 5.34 6.45 0.00
CA HIS A 18 5.59 5.77 1.27
C HIS A 18 5.90 4.28 1.08
N ILE A 19 5.29 3.65 0.08
CA ILE A 19 5.56 2.24 -0.26
C ILE A 19 7.02 2.05 -0.71
N GLU A 20 7.61 3.01 -1.39
CA GLU A 20 9.00 2.95 -1.84
C GLU A 20 10.00 2.75 -0.70
N ARG A 21 9.69 3.24 0.49
CA ARG A 21 10.58 3.17 1.65
C ARG A 21 10.50 1.84 2.41
N ASN A 22 9.53 0.99 2.09
CA ASN A 22 9.36 -0.29 2.77
C ASN A 22 10.25 -1.38 2.16
N ALA A 23 10.85 -2.22 3.00
CA ALA A 23 11.67 -3.34 2.55
C ALA A 23 10.84 -4.50 1.99
N VAL A 24 9.65 -4.74 2.56
CA VAL A 24 8.74 -5.82 2.21
C VAL A 24 7.36 -5.24 1.92
N LEU A 25 6.67 -5.78 0.92
CA LEU A 25 5.31 -5.39 0.56
C LEU A 25 4.31 -6.48 0.99
N LEU A 26 3.36 -6.09 1.84
CA LEU A 26 2.24 -6.94 2.22
C LEU A 26 1.00 -6.55 1.41
N PHE A 27 0.57 -7.44 0.52
CA PHE A 27 -0.69 -7.31 -0.20
C PHE A 27 -1.81 -7.93 0.61
N MET A 28 -2.93 -7.23 0.75
CA MET A 28 -4.07 -7.73 1.51
C MET A 28 -5.32 -7.74 0.62
N VAL A 29 -5.87 -8.94 0.39
CA VAL A 29 -7.08 -9.15 -0.40
C VAL A 29 -8.13 -9.88 0.45
N PRO A 30 -9.39 -9.43 0.52
CA PRO A 30 -10.42 -10.13 1.27
C PRO A 30 -10.78 -11.48 0.65
N VAL A 31 -11.05 -12.50 1.48
CA VAL A 31 -11.46 -13.85 1.03
C VAL A 31 -12.75 -13.87 0.21
N ILE A 32 -13.62 -12.87 0.43
CA ILE A 32 -14.89 -12.70 -0.29
C ILE A 32 -14.73 -12.15 -1.72
N THR A 33 -13.52 -11.87 -2.16
CA THR A 33 -13.22 -11.40 -3.50
C THR A 33 -13.43 -12.55 -4.50
N GLU A 34 -14.10 -12.28 -5.61
CA GLU A 34 -14.41 -13.30 -6.63
C GLU A 34 -13.15 -13.94 -7.22
N ASP A 35 -12.11 -13.14 -7.42
CA ASP A 35 -10.82 -13.58 -7.99
C ASP A 35 -9.66 -12.88 -7.27
N ILE A 36 -9.11 -13.56 -6.27
CA ILE A 36 -8.02 -13.06 -5.43
C ILE A 36 -6.75 -12.81 -6.26
N LYS A 37 -6.47 -13.70 -7.22
CA LYS A 37 -5.31 -13.55 -8.10
C LYS A 37 -5.42 -12.29 -8.95
N LYS A 38 -6.57 -12.08 -9.57
CA LYS A 38 -6.82 -10.90 -10.40
C LYS A 38 -6.70 -9.60 -9.61
N GLU A 39 -7.23 -9.54 -8.39
CA GLU A 39 -7.07 -8.38 -7.52
C GLU A 39 -5.61 -8.12 -7.17
N TYR A 40 -4.86 -9.18 -6.87
CA TYR A 40 -3.42 -9.06 -6.64
C TYR A 40 -2.68 -8.54 -7.89
N GLU A 41 -3.00 -9.04 -9.08
CA GLU A 41 -2.42 -8.59 -10.35
C GLU A 41 -2.74 -7.12 -10.65
N ILE A 42 -3.96 -6.65 -10.33
CA ILE A 42 -4.33 -5.22 -10.43
C ILE A 42 -3.45 -4.37 -9.53
N LEU A 43 -3.27 -4.78 -8.26
CA LEU A 43 -2.41 -4.07 -7.31
C LEU A 43 -0.95 -4.02 -7.78
N LEU A 44 -0.43 -5.11 -8.33
CA LEU A 44 0.91 -5.16 -8.93
C LEU A 44 1.03 -4.20 -10.12
N SER A 45 0.05 -4.19 -11.01
CA SER A 45 0.03 -3.31 -12.18
C SER A 45 0.08 -1.83 -11.77
N GLU A 46 -0.63 -1.44 -10.71
CA GLU A 46 -0.58 -0.06 -10.19
C GLU A 46 0.81 0.30 -9.63
N LEU A 47 1.47 -0.62 -8.95
CA LEU A 47 2.85 -0.41 -8.49
C LEU A 47 3.83 -0.32 -9.66
N GLU A 48 3.67 -1.17 -10.68
CA GLU A 48 4.52 -1.17 -11.87
C GLU A 48 4.41 0.13 -12.65
N LYS A 49 3.19 0.65 -12.85
CA LYS A 49 2.94 1.93 -13.51
C LYS A 49 3.62 3.10 -12.78
N TYR A 50 3.62 3.04 -11.45
CA TYR A 50 4.25 4.07 -10.64
C TYR A 50 5.78 3.95 -10.67
N ASN A 51 6.33 2.78 -10.30
CA ASN A 51 7.76 2.51 -10.31
C ASN A 51 8.04 1.01 -10.43
N PRO A 52 8.50 0.53 -11.59
CA PRO A 52 8.80 -0.89 -11.82
C PRO A 52 9.78 -1.50 -10.83
N GLN A 53 10.64 -0.70 -10.19
CA GLN A 53 11.59 -1.18 -9.18
C GLN A 53 10.89 -1.72 -7.93
N LEU A 54 9.65 -1.31 -7.67
CA LEU A 54 8.85 -1.86 -6.56
C LEU A 54 8.57 -3.35 -6.73
N LEU A 55 8.56 -3.85 -7.97
CA LEU A 55 8.35 -5.27 -8.25
C LEU A 55 9.56 -6.15 -7.89
N THR A 56 10.71 -5.55 -7.59
CA THR A 56 11.89 -6.30 -7.11
C THR A 56 11.85 -6.57 -5.61
N LYS A 57 10.97 -5.89 -4.87
CA LYS A 57 10.84 -6.05 -3.43
C LYS A 57 10.21 -7.41 -3.07
N ALA A 58 10.59 -7.91 -1.90
CA ALA A 58 9.93 -9.05 -1.30
C ALA A 58 8.43 -8.78 -1.08
N ARG A 59 7.60 -9.79 -1.34
CA ARG A 59 6.14 -9.67 -1.34
C ARG A 59 5.50 -10.83 -0.64
N ILE A 60 4.46 -10.54 0.13
CA ILE A 60 3.59 -11.52 0.77
C ILE A 60 2.14 -11.18 0.40
N LEU A 61 1.34 -12.18 0.05
CA LEU A 61 -0.10 -12.04 -0.14
C LEU A 61 -0.84 -12.58 1.08
N ALA A 62 -1.57 -11.71 1.77
CA ALA A 62 -2.40 -12.07 2.90
C ALA A 62 -3.88 -12.01 2.52
N ILE A 63 -4.55 -13.15 2.57
CA ILE A 63 -5.99 -13.26 2.35
C ILE A 63 -6.67 -12.95 3.68
N SER A 64 -7.36 -11.82 3.73
CA SER A 64 -8.00 -11.34 4.95
C SER A 64 -9.45 -11.82 5.10
N LYS A 65 -10.00 -11.68 6.32
CA LYS A 65 -11.39 -12.03 6.66
C LYS A 65 -11.72 -13.52 6.48
N CYS A 66 -10.76 -14.40 6.78
CA CYS A 66 -10.96 -15.84 6.62
C CYS A 66 -12.04 -16.44 7.53
N ASP A 67 -12.45 -15.68 8.58
CA ASP A 67 -13.55 -16.03 9.48
C ASP A 67 -14.93 -16.04 8.82
N ILE A 68 -15.08 -15.36 7.68
CA ILE A 68 -16.33 -15.32 6.90
C ILE A 68 -16.20 -16.01 5.54
N ALA A 69 -15.18 -16.83 5.37
CA ALA A 69 -15.04 -17.66 4.17
C ALA A 69 -16.20 -18.65 4.05
N ASP A 70 -16.57 -18.99 2.81
CA ASP A 70 -17.52 -20.07 2.57
C ASP A 70 -16.97 -21.38 3.13
N PRO A 71 -17.75 -22.12 3.97
CA PRO A 71 -17.31 -23.39 4.55
C PRO A 71 -16.91 -24.46 3.53
N GLU A 72 -17.33 -24.33 2.27
CA GLU A 72 -16.95 -25.24 1.18
C GLU A 72 -15.52 -24.94 0.65
N ILE A 73 -14.95 -23.80 0.98
CA ILE A 73 -13.60 -23.39 0.55
C ILE A 73 -12.57 -23.97 1.50
N ASP A 74 -11.71 -24.84 0.98
CA ASP A 74 -10.50 -25.28 1.66
C ASP A 74 -9.42 -24.20 1.59
N LEU A 75 -9.27 -23.43 2.67
CA LEU A 75 -8.34 -22.30 2.76
C LEU A 75 -6.87 -22.73 2.65
N ASP A 76 -6.52 -23.93 3.16
CA ASP A 76 -5.16 -24.45 3.09
C ASP A 76 -4.81 -24.85 1.65
N LYS A 77 -5.77 -25.40 0.95
CA LYS A 77 -5.61 -25.70 -0.48
C LYS A 77 -5.49 -24.43 -1.29
N LEU A 78 -6.36 -23.43 -1.05
CA LEU A 78 -6.36 -22.15 -1.74
C LEU A 78 -5.02 -21.41 -1.58
N THR A 79 -4.50 -21.31 -0.35
CA THR A 79 -3.22 -20.64 -0.09
C THR A 79 -2.06 -21.33 -0.78
N ARG A 80 -2.04 -22.66 -0.79
CA ARG A 80 -1.00 -23.45 -1.45
C ARG A 80 -1.03 -23.26 -2.97
N GLU A 81 -2.21 -23.39 -3.58
CA GLU A 81 -2.38 -23.22 -5.04
C GLU A 81 -1.94 -21.81 -5.48
N LEU A 82 -2.38 -20.78 -4.76
CA LEU A 82 -1.96 -19.39 -5.06
C LEU A 82 -0.47 -19.18 -4.83
N SER A 83 0.12 -19.79 -3.80
CA SER A 83 1.55 -19.68 -3.53
C SER A 83 2.40 -20.33 -4.63
N GLU A 84 1.98 -21.51 -5.12
CA GLU A 84 2.64 -22.20 -6.23
C GLU A 84 2.51 -21.42 -7.55
N GLU A 85 1.32 -20.86 -7.81
CA GLU A 85 1.04 -20.13 -9.04
C GLU A 85 1.76 -18.77 -9.10
N LEU A 86 1.75 -18.02 -7.99
CA LEU A 86 2.32 -16.67 -7.92
C LEU A 86 3.82 -16.66 -7.58
N GLY A 87 4.35 -17.78 -7.07
CA GLY A 87 5.75 -17.89 -6.63
C GLY A 87 6.08 -17.02 -5.42
N ILE A 88 5.10 -16.72 -4.56
CA ILE A 88 5.25 -15.91 -3.36
C ILE A 88 4.60 -16.60 -2.16
N SER A 89 4.93 -16.14 -0.95
CA SER A 89 4.25 -16.60 0.27
C SER A 89 2.82 -16.08 0.32
N VAL A 90 1.86 -16.99 0.54
CA VAL A 90 0.43 -16.68 0.70
C VAL A 90 -0.06 -17.19 2.04
N ILE A 91 -0.85 -16.41 2.76
CA ILE A 91 -1.40 -16.77 4.05
C ILE A 91 -2.84 -16.28 4.20
N CYS A 92 -3.68 -17.08 4.88
CA CYS A 92 -5.01 -16.67 5.32
C CYS A 92 -4.97 -16.16 6.76
N PHE A 93 -5.67 -15.06 7.03
CA PHE A 93 -5.81 -14.54 8.39
C PHE A 93 -7.16 -13.85 8.63
N SER A 94 -7.51 -13.70 9.89
CA SER A 94 -8.64 -12.87 10.33
C SER A 94 -8.23 -11.99 11.51
N SER A 95 -8.38 -10.70 11.37
CA SER A 95 -8.18 -9.76 12.48
C SER A 95 -9.30 -9.81 13.51
N ALA A 96 -10.50 -10.27 13.13
CA ALA A 96 -11.65 -10.38 14.02
C ALA A 96 -11.53 -11.58 14.96
N SER A 97 -11.14 -12.76 14.44
CA SER A 97 -10.97 -13.97 15.23
C SER A 97 -9.55 -14.16 15.80
N GLY A 98 -8.57 -13.43 15.27
CA GLY A 98 -7.16 -13.61 15.60
C GLY A 98 -6.47 -14.78 14.87
N THR A 99 -7.20 -15.53 14.06
CA THR A 99 -6.67 -16.69 13.33
C THR A 99 -5.62 -16.23 12.31
N GLY A 100 -4.48 -16.94 12.25
CA GLY A 100 -3.40 -16.67 11.29
C GLY A 100 -2.58 -15.40 11.55
N LEU A 101 -2.89 -14.61 12.59
CA LEU A 101 -2.16 -13.36 12.88
C LEU A 101 -0.74 -13.60 13.40
N THR A 102 -0.52 -14.66 14.16
CA THR A 102 0.81 -15.00 14.66
C THR A 102 1.69 -15.46 13.51
N GLU A 103 1.19 -16.35 12.70
CA GLU A 103 1.85 -16.87 11.50
C GLU A 103 2.18 -15.76 10.50
N LEU A 104 1.25 -14.82 10.30
CA LEU A 104 1.48 -13.64 9.44
C LEU A 104 2.62 -12.77 9.98
N LYS A 105 2.65 -12.53 11.30
CA LYS A 105 3.72 -11.74 11.93
C LYS A 105 5.07 -12.43 11.83
N ASP A 106 5.10 -13.75 12.07
CA ASP A 106 6.32 -14.54 11.96
C ASP A 106 6.86 -14.55 10.52
N MET A 107 5.97 -14.72 9.54
CA MET A 107 6.33 -14.66 8.11
C MET A 107 6.88 -13.30 7.72
N LEU A 108 6.26 -12.20 8.17
CA LEU A 108 6.76 -10.84 7.95
C LEU A 108 8.11 -10.62 8.63
N TRP A 109 8.29 -11.12 9.85
CA TRP A 109 9.53 -11.00 10.58
C TRP A 109 10.68 -11.75 9.90
N GLU A 110 10.43 -12.97 9.44
CA GLU A 110 11.41 -13.74 8.68
C GLU A 110 11.81 -13.01 7.41
N GLU A 111 10.83 -12.47 6.66
CA GLU A 111 11.10 -11.77 5.41
C GLU A 111 11.90 -10.48 5.62
N LEU A 112 11.56 -9.70 6.66
CA LEU A 112 12.27 -8.46 7.00
C LEU A 112 13.73 -8.70 7.43
N ASN A 113 14.03 -9.84 8.04
CA ASN A 113 15.38 -10.17 8.53
C ASN A 113 16.29 -10.82 7.47
N LYS A 114 15.79 -11.10 6.26
CA LYS A 114 16.64 -11.59 5.18
C LYS A 114 17.60 -10.47 4.74
N GLU A 115 18.90 -10.81 4.60
CA GLU A 115 19.95 -9.84 4.19
C GLU A 115 19.63 -9.14 2.87
N GLN A 116 18.99 -9.85 1.94
CA GLN A 116 18.60 -9.31 0.63
C GLN A 116 17.47 -8.28 0.70
N ASN A 117 16.74 -8.20 1.81
CA ASN A 117 15.63 -7.25 2.03
C ASN A 117 16.07 -6.03 2.85
N GLN A 118 17.37 -5.88 3.14
CA GLN A 118 17.88 -4.65 3.71
C GLN A 118 17.68 -3.50 2.72
N VAL A 119 17.28 -2.36 3.24
CA VAL A 119 16.79 -1.17 2.53
C VAL A 119 17.52 -0.94 1.21
N ILE A 120 16.83 -1.18 0.09
CA ILE A 120 17.28 -0.73 -1.23
C ILE A 120 16.87 0.74 -1.30
N ASP A 121 17.85 1.61 -1.39
CA ASP A 121 17.63 3.04 -1.64
C ASP A 121 17.11 3.20 -3.08
N ILE A 122 15.79 3.28 -3.22
CA ILE A 122 15.15 3.45 -4.53
C ILE A 122 15.19 4.95 -4.84
N SER A 123 16.05 5.34 -5.77
CA SER A 123 16.02 6.67 -6.33
C SER A 123 14.81 6.80 -7.28
N HIS A 124 13.89 7.68 -6.97
CA HIS A 124 12.76 8.02 -7.85
C HIS A 124 13.07 9.30 -8.64
N ALA A 125 12.60 9.36 -9.87
CA ALA A 125 12.61 10.59 -10.62
C ALA A 125 11.65 11.61 -9.95
N PRO A 126 11.99 12.91 -9.97
CA PRO A 126 11.08 13.94 -9.46
C PRO A 126 9.72 13.83 -10.16
N ILE A 127 8.65 13.85 -9.38
CA ILE A 127 7.30 13.86 -9.93
C ILE A 127 6.97 15.31 -10.27
N GLU A 128 6.77 15.59 -11.56
CA GLU A 128 6.27 16.88 -12.02
C GLU A 128 4.78 16.98 -11.69
N VAL A 129 4.43 17.87 -10.78
CA VAL A 129 3.03 18.19 -10.49
C VAL A 129 2.74 19.59 -11.03
N LYS A 130 1.82 19.68 -11.95
CA LYS A 130 1.30 20.96 -12.39
C LYS A 130 0.28 21.43 -11.34
N VAL A 131 0.65 22.42 -10.58
CA VAL A 131 -0.24 23.05 -9.60
C VAL A 131 -0.83 24.31 -10.26
N ILE A 132 -2.13 24.38 -10.30
CA ILE A 132 -2.86 25.61 -10.63
C ILE A 132 -3.20 26.22 -9.26
N GLU A 133 -2.43 27.21 -8.84
CA GLU A 133 -2.80 28.03 -7.68
C GLU A 133 -3.98 28.90 -8.12
N ARG A 134 -5.12 28.67 -7.52
CA ARG A 134 -6.27 29.60 -7.63
C ARG A 134 -6.25 30.45 -6.37
N ASP A 135 -5.93 31.71 -6.53
CA ASP A 135 -6.19 32.69 -5.49
C ASP A 135 -7.71 32.81 -5.30
N GLU A 136 -8.18 32.78 -4.03
CA GLU A 136 -9.62 32.77 -3.72
C GLU A 136 -10.36 34.05 -4.15
N ASP A 137 -9.64 35.08 -4.66
CA ASP A 137 -10.15 36.40 -4.99
C ASP A 137 -10.11 36.75 -6.48
N ASP A 138 -9.59 35.87 -7.37
CA ASP A 138 -9.49 36.20 -8.80
C ASP A 138 -10.71 35.69 -9.58
N GLU A 139 -11.56 36.64 -9.97
CA GLU A 139 -12.60 36.46 -10.97
C GLU A 139 -11.92 36.26 -12.36
N ASP A 140 -12.02 35.01 -12.87
CA ASP A 140 -11.91 34.62 -14.29
C ASP A 140 -10.83 35.29 -15.15
N ASP A 141 -9.56 35.18 -14.82
CA ASP A 141 -8.50 35.44 -15.79
C ASP A 141 -8.09 34.10 -16.46
N GLU A 142 -8.49 33.93 -17.74
CA GLU A 142 -8.23 32.76 -18.59
C GLU A 142 -6.74 32.57 -18.96
N ASP A 143 -5.82 33.37 -18.43
CA ASP A 143 -4.41 33.44 -18.86
C ASP A 143 -3.40 32.80 -17.83
N ASP A 144 -3.84 32.15 -16.75
CA ASP A 144 -2.94 31.54 -15.79
C ASP A 144 -2.29 30.26 -16.35
N GLU A 145 -1.04 30.38 -16.79
CA GLU A 145 -0.23 29.23 -17.16
C GLU A 145 0.10 28.38 -15.92
N PRO A 146 -0.08 27.04 -15.97
CA PRO A 146 0.20 26.17 -14.84
C PRO A 146 1.69 26.16 -14.50
N HIS A 147 2.04 26.49 -13.25
CA HIS A 147 3.40 26.38 -12.75
C HIS A 147 3.74 24.92 -12.45
N THR A 148 4.96 24.49 -12.83
CA THR A 148 5.45 23.14 -12.53
C THR A 148 6.24 23.19 -11.23
N ILE A 149 5.74 22.53 -10.17
CA ILE A 149 6.45 22.37 -8.91
C ILE A 149 7.02 20.96 -8.83
N TYR A 150 8.30 20.84 -8.51
CA TYR A 150 8.94 19.56 -8.25
C TYR A 150 8.74 19.18 -6.78
N LEU A 151 8.01 18.09 -6.52
CA LEU A 151 7.64 17.65 -5.16
C LEU A 151 8.83 17.26 -4.26
N ASN A 152 10.06 17.25 -4.77
CA ASN A 152 11.27 17.01 -3.97
C ASN A 152 11.67 18.22 -3.12
N GLU A 153 11.17 19.41 -3.45
CA GLU A 153 11.53 20.65 -2.74
C GLU A 153 10.59 20.95 -1.56
N VAL A 154 9.50 20.18 -1.44
CA VAL A 154 8.61 20.29 -0.29
C VAL A 154 9.09 19.32 0.79
N GLU A 155 10.10 19.71 1.56
CA GLU A 155 10.37 19.13 2.87
C GLU A 155 9.22 19.55 3.80
N GLU A 156 8.09 18.84 3.75
CA GLU A 156 7.12 18.91 4.83
C GLU A 156 7.77 18.24 6.06
N GLU A 157 8.36 19.04 6.90
CA GLU A 157 8.73 18.69 8.25
C GLU A 157 7.46 18.24 8.97
N TRP A 158 7.31 16.92 9.16
CA TRP A 158 6.19 16.33 9.90
C TRP A 158 6.34 16.78 11.35
N ASP A 159 5.65 17.84 11.72
CA ASP A 159 5.53 18.27 13.11
C ASP A 159 4.62 17.29 13.85
N LEU A 160 5.24 16.21 14.35
CA LEU A 160 4.59 15.22 15.20
C LEU A 160 4.03 15.83 16.49
N ASP A 161 4.51 16.99 16.92
CA ASP A 161 4.03 17.68 18.11
C ASP A 161 2.63 18.26 17.91
N LYS A 162 2.24 18.54 16.67
CA LYS A 162 0.87 19.00 16.32
C LYS A 162 -0.21 17.95 16.63
N TYR A 163 0.16 16.67 16.72
CA TYR A 163 -0.75 15.56 17.01
C TYR A 163 -0.63 15.01 18.43
N ARG A 164 0.31 15.51 19.23
CA ARG A 164 0.51 15.09 20.64
C ARG A 164 -0.59 15.52 21.60
N GLY A 165 -1.53 16.36 21.17
CA GLY A 165 -2.62 16.90 22.00
C GLY A 165 -3.98 16.24 21.84
N ILE A 166 -4.13 15.26 20.94
CA ILE A 166 -5.40 14.51 20.78
C ILE A 166 -5.31 13.30 21.70
N GLY A 167 -5.60 13.54 22.99
CA GLY A 167 -5.78 12.49 23.98
C GLY A 167 -6.96 11.60 23.57
N TRP A 168 -6.71 10.30 23.46
CA TRP A 168 -7.74 9.29 23.50
C TRP A 168 -8.14 9.18 24.98
N ASP A 169 -9.12 9.98 25.39
CA ASP A 169 -9.75 9.80 26.70
C ASP A 169 -10.51 8.47 26.67
N THR A 170 -9.86 7.43 27.19
CA THR A 170 -10.57 6.25 27.67
C THR A 170 -11.28 6.67 28.96
N GLN A 171 -12.53 7.06 28.88
CA GLN A 171 -13.40 7.10 30.06
C GLN A 171 -13.95 5.70 30.26
N ASP A 172 -13.32 5.03 31.23
CA ASP A 172 -13.94 3.93 31.98
C ASP A 172 -15.19 4.44 32.70
N GLU A 173 -16.33 3.78 32.49
CA GLU A 173 -17.31 3.39 33.53
C GLU A 173 -18.22 2.30 33.00
#